data_dc6705c02f30130e8839a63684fb5469
#
_entry.id   dc6705c02f30130e8839a63684fb5469
#
_cell.length_a   1.000
_cell.length_b   1.000
_cell.length_c   1.000
_cell.angle_alpha   90.00
_cell.angle_beta   90.00
_cell.angle_gamma   90.00
#
_symmetry.space_group_name_H-M   'P 1'
#
loop_
_entity.id
_entity.type
_entity.pdbx_description
1 polymer ?
#
loop_
_entity_poly.entity_id
_entity_poly.type
_entity_poly.pdbx_seq_one_letter_code
_entity_poly.pdbx_strand_id
1 'polypeptide(L)'
;MPTAIAVTSADLVLPAPDRHTPGAAVLHPPGSLDLEGALAETSTLLEGHGHLVALVPSWLPRATVQRLHTVRAILETDRIALLDIDLPPLGTALLVRQLRQLSVCDFSPGVIASAARLLSHYIYAGALLGSVAKLDRVPVGLKAHARSWSPSAQFAVLAHPAPHLVRLGGSAGSRTARGTHGSPRSRGSHGSQGADAALPAGPEFATHLTFARGQLASDWVAAELAPAWQVQGVMENPLPADSPAWWGTQKLVEFAAGIPDPNVLYQLVASVRRDECRWCGLELIGDRCGFCSAPLTAPPPSAEAATARSRTDRTDRSARPERKIERRTAR
;
A
#
# COMPACT_ATOMS: atom_id res chain seq x y z
N MET A 1 -13.72 17.91 13.31
CA MET A 1 -12.42 17.65 13.99
C MET A 1 -11.55 16.84 13.04
N PRO A 2 -10.25 17.13 12.93
CA PRO A 2 -9.37 16.36 12.05
C PRO A 2 -9.25 14.91 12.54
N THR A 3 -9.23 13.95 11.60
CA THR A 3 -9.04 12.53 11.89
C THR A 3 -7.58 12.27 12.27
N ALA A 4 -7.32 11.59 13.39
CA ALA A 4 -5.97 11.21 13.77
C ALA A 4 -5.44 10.10 12.84
N ILE A 5 -4.21 10.28 12.36
CA ILE A 5 -3.46 9.23 11.66
C ILE A 5 -2.48 8.62 12.64
N ALA A 6 -2.50 7.30 12.77
CA ALA A 6 -1.63 6.57 13.70
C ALA A 6 -0.79 5.51 12.98
N VAL A 7 0.38 5.29 13.52
CA VAL A 7 1.36 4.29 13.09
C VAL A 7 1.83 3.45 14.26
N THR A 8 2.47 2.34 14.00
CA THR A 8 2.99 1.41 15.03
C THR A 8 4.48 1.57 15.30
N SER A 9 5.16 2.50 14.59
CA SER A 9 6.56 2.87 14.81
C SER A 9 6.77 4.32 14.44
N ALA A 10 7.59 5.04 15.22
CA ALA A 10 7.99 6.42 14.93
C ALA A 10 8.78 6.53 13.61
N ASP A 11 9.47 5.48 13.20
CA ASP A 11 10.25 5.45 11.96
C ASP A 11 9.38 5.52 10.69
N LEU A 12 8.08 5.26 10.83
CA LEU A 12 7.11 5.41 9.75
C LEU A 12 6.57 6.84 9.63
N VAL A 13 7.07 7.77 10.45
CA VAL A 13 6.67 9.18 10.41
C VAL A 13 7.75 10.00 9.72
N LEU A 14 7.64 10.18 8.42
CA LEU A 14 8.52 11.08 7.68
C LEU A 14 8.36 12.53 8.15
N PRO A 15 9.42 13.35 8.03
CA PRO A 15 9.34 14.78 8.30
C PRO A 15 8.15 15.43 7.58
N ALA A 16 7.49 16.36 8.24
CA ALA A 16 6.42 17.12 7.63
C ALA A 16 6.97 17.98 6.47
N PRO A 17 6.36 17.97 5.29
CA PRO A 17 6.80 18.77 4.16
C PRO A 17 6.54 20.26 4.38
N ASP A 18 5.62 20.60 5.27
CA ASP A 18 5.19 21.95 5.60
C ASP A 18 4.67 22.03 7.05
N ARG A 19 4.43 23.27 7.52
CA ARG A 19 3.93 23.54 8.88
C ARG A 19 2.46 23.17 9.12
N HIS A 20 1.72 22.87 8.06
CA HIS A 20 0.28 22.56 8.15
C HIS A 20 0.04 21.05 8.22
N THR A 21 1.02 20.22 7.84
CA THR A 21 0.92 18.77 7.95
C THR A 21 1.00 18.35 9.41
N PRO A 22 -0.07 17.79 10.02
CA PRO A 22 -0.07 17.39 11.41
C PRO A 22 0.90 16.22 11.68
N GLY A 23 1.24 15.98 12.95
CA GLY A 23 1.94 14.76 13.37
C GLY A 23 1.11 13.51 13.13
N ALA A 24 1.76 12.35 13.16
CA ALA A 24 1.07 11.09 13.35
C ALA A 24 1.19 10.65 14.80
N ALA A 25 0.15 10.00 15.33
CA ALA A 25 0.24 9.32 16.62
C ALA A 25 1.07 8.03 16.47
N VAL A 26 1.85 7.68 17.48
CA VAL A 26 2.62 6.43 17.48
C VAL A 26 2.03 5.50 18.53
N LEU A 27 1.37 4.44 18.11
CA LEU A 27 0.80 3.42 18.98
C LEU A 27 1.89 2.46 19.44
N HIS A 28 2.06 2.34 20.75
CA HIS A 28 3.14 1.57 21.34
C HIS A 28 2.89 0.05 21.29
N PRO A 29 3.94 -0.75 20.96
CA PRO A 29 3.82 -2.20 20.93
C PRO A 29 3.72 -2.81 22.33
N PRO A 30 3.25 -4.08 22.48
CA PRO A 30 3.08 -4.75 23.77
C PRO A 30 4.33 -4.82 24.65
N GLY A 31 5.52 -4.72 24.05
CA GLY A 31 6.79 -4.74 24.80
C GLY A 31 7.18 -3.43 25.47
N SER A 32 6.57 -2.30 25.06
CA SER A 32 6.89 -0.96 25.60
C SER A 32 5.76 -0.35 26.42
N LEU A 33 4.53 -0.79 26.22
CA LEU A 33 3.35 -0.29 26.93
C LEU A 33 2.42 -1.46 27.26
N ASP A 34 1.87 -1.50 28.46
CA ASP A 34 0.90 -2.51 28.86
C ASP A 34 -0.48 -2.29 28.23
N LEU A 35 -1.47 -3.13 28.53
CA LEU A 35 -2.80 -2.99 27.93
C LEU A 35 -3.55 -1.78 28.44
N GLU A 36 -3.43 -1.46 29.73
CA GLU A 36 -4.10 -0.32 30.34
C GLU A 36 -3.58 1.00 29.76
N GLY A 37 -2.28 1.14 29.64
CA GLY A 37 -1.64 2.27 28.99
C GLY A 37 -2.05 2.44 27.53
N ALA A 38 -2.13 1.32 26.77
CA ALA A 38 -2.59 1.36 25.39
C ALA A 38 -4.06 1.76 25.24
N LEU A 39 -4.93 1.36 26.18
CA LEU A 39 -6.32 1.81 26.24
C LEU A 39 -6.41 3.32 26.54
N ALA A 40 -5.65 3.80 27.53
CA ALA A 40 -5.62 5.22 27.91
C ALA A 40 -5.08 6.09 26.75
N GLU A 41 -3.97 5.66 26.10
CA GLU A 41 -3.42 6.34 24.93
C GLU A 41 -4.45 6.45 23.79
N THR A 42 -5.10 5.35 23.46
CA THR A 42 -6.10 5.30 22.37
C THR A 42 -7.34 6.13 22.71
N SER A 43 -7.81 6.08 23.96
CA SER A 43 -8.95 6.90 24.43
C SER A 43 -8.66 8.38 24.31
N THR A 44 -7.47 8.83 24.75
CA THR A 44 -7.01 10.22 24.62
C THR A 44 -7.00 10.69 23.16
N LEU A 45 -6.52 9.84 22.24
CA LEU A 45 -6.54 10.15 20.81
C LEU A 45 -7.98 10.29 20.28
N LEU A 46 -8.89 9.40 20.68
CA LEU A 46 -10.30 9.47 20.29
C LEU A 46 -11.03 10.68 20.85
N GLU A 47 -10.73 11.08 22.09
CA GLU A 47 -11.28 12.28 22.72
C GLU A 47 -10.83 13.56 22.01
N GLY A 48 -9.53 13.62 21.63
CA GLY A 48 -8.97 14.79 20.96
C GLY A 48 -9.35 14.92 19.48
N HIS A 49 -9.56 13.79 18.78
CA HIS A 49 -9.71 13.77 17.31
C HIS A 49 -11.03 13.17 16.82
N GLY A 50 -11.82 12.57 17.68
CA GLY A 50 -13.07 11.91 17.34
C GLY A 50 -12.89 10.55 16.64
N HIS A 51 -11.99 10.43 15.66
CA HIS A 51 -11.71 9.21 14.91
C HIS A 51 -10.21 8.97 14.77
N LEU A 52 -9.83 7.68 14.71
CA LEU A 52 -8.47 7.21 14.59
C LEU A 52 -8.34 6.28 13.37
N VAL A 53 -7.39 6.58 12.49
CA VAL A 53 -7.00 5.73 11.37
C VAL A 53 -5.59 5.21 11.64
N ALA A 54 -5.48 3.95 12.03
CA ALA A 54 -4.21 3.28 12.30
C ALA A 54 -3.77 2.44 11.09
N LEU A 55 -2.57 2.71 10.60
CA LEU A 55 -1.95 1.91 9.55
C LEU A 55 -1.27 0.70 10.19
N VAL A 56 -1.63 -0.49 9.73
CA VAL A 56 -1.17 -1.78 10.22
C VAL A 56 -0.36 -2.46 9.12
N PRO A 57 0.97 -2.28 9.10
CA PRO A 57 1.82 -2.92 8.10
C PRO A 57 1.76 -4.45 8.17
N SER A 58 1.80 -5.11 7.01
CA SER A 58 1.69 -6.59 6.88
C SER A 58 2.85 -7.37 7.54
N TRP A 59 3.95 -6.69 7.87
CA TRP A 59 5.11 -7.30 8.56
C TRP A 59 5.09 -7.18 10.08
N LEU A 60 4.07 -6.55 10.65
CA LEU A 60 4.01 -6.39 12.10
C LEU A 60 3.94 -7.73 12.83
N PRO A 61 4.58 -7.84 14.00
CA PRO A 61 4.43 -8.99 14.86
C PRO A 61 2.95 -9.25 15.20
N ARG A 62 2.53 -10.51 15.15
CA ARG A 62 1.14 -10.90 15.42
C ARG A 62 0.63 -10.40 16.78
N ALA A 63 1.50 -10.34 17.79
CA ALA A 63 1.16 -9.81 19.11
C ALA A 63 0.75 -8.33 19.06
N THR A 64 1.42 -7.51 18.23
CA THR A 64 1.07 -6.09 18.04
C THR A 64 -0.29 -5.96 17.35
N VAL A 65 -0.51 -6.72 16.29
CA VAL A 65 -1.81 -6.72 15.57
C VAL A 65 -2.94 -7.15 16.51
N GLN A 66 -2.74 -8.23 17.28
CA GLN A 66 -3.73 -8.69 18.28
C GLN A 66 -4.00 -7.62 19.34
N ARG A 67 -2.96 -6.89 19.81
CA ARG A 67 -3.13 -5.80 20.76
C ARG A 67 -4.06 -4.71 20.20
N LEU A 68 -3.86 -4.28 18.94
CA LEU A 68 -4.71 -3.26 18.32
C LEU A 68 -6.18 -3.70 18.24
N HIS A 69 -6.44 -4.94 17.85
CA HIS A 69 -7.80 -5.51 17.85
C HIS A 69 -8.38 -5.62 19.27
N THR A 70 -7.57 -5.99 20.27
CA THR A 70 -8.01 -6.08 21.68
C THR A 70 -8.39 -4.69 22.21
N VAL A 71 -7.57 -3.68 21.97
CA VAL A 71 -7.87 -2.28 22.38
C VAL A 71 -9.17 -1.81 21.75
N ARG A 72 -9.35 -2.01 20.44
CA ARG A 72 -10.59 -1.65 19.75
C ARG A 72 -11.81 -2.38 20.33
N ALA A 73 -11.67 -3.67 20.62
CA ALA A 73 -12.76 -4.49 21.17
C ALA A 73 -13.15 -4.07 22.60
N ILE A 74 -12.17 -3.76 23.47
CA ILE A 74 -12.44 -3.32 24.86
C ILE A 74 -13.07 -1.94 24.88
N LEU A 75 -12.65 -1.01 24.00
CA LEU A 75 -13.23 0.32 23.89
C LEU A 75 -14.63 0.31 23.26
N GLU A 76 -15.09 -0.83 22.73
CA GLU A 76 -16.41 -1.02 22.09
C GLU A 76 -16.78 0.11 21.14
N THR A 77 -15.79 0.57 20.34
CA THR A 77 -15.95 1.74 19.46
C THR A 77 -15.80 1.40 18.00
N ASP A 78 -16.62 2.01 17.17
CA ASP A 78 -16.54 2.00 15.70
C ASP A 78 -15.69 3.16 15.12
N ARG A 79 -15.08 3.99 16.00
CA ARG A 79 -14.28 5.16 15.61
C ARG A 79 -12.81 4.86 15.35
N ILE A 80 -12.39 3.59 15.34
CA ILE A 80 -11.03 3.14 15.06
C ILE A 80 -11.02 2.33 13.77
N ALA A 81 -10.35 2.82 12.74
CA ALA A 81 -10.01 2.06 11.54
C ALA A 81 -8.63 1.40 11.72
N LEU A 82 -8.55 0.09 11.51
CA LEU A 82 -7.29 -0.65 11.40
C LEU A 82 -7.10 -1.02 9.94
N LEU A 83 -6.13 -0.40 9.27
CA LEU A 83 -5.92 -0.54 7.83
C LEU A 83 -4.70 -1.41 7.55
N ASP A 84 -4.93 -2.58 6.98
CA ASP A 84 -3.85 -3.46 6.53
C ASP A 84 -3.13 -2.83 5.34
N ILE A 85 -1.81 -2.63 5.49
CA ILE A 85 -0.95 -2.00 4.48
C ILE A 85 0.12 -3.00 4.04
N ASP A 86 0.15 -3.27 2.73
CA ASP A 86 1.13 -4.16 2.11
C ASP A 86 2.09 -3.37 1.21
N LEU A 87 2.78 -2.40 1.80
CA LEU A 87 3.85 -1.62 1.17
C LEU A 87 5.16 -1.85 1.92
N PRO A 88 6.32 -1.71 1.28
CA PRO A 88 7.60 -1.64 1.98
C PRO A 88 7.63 -0.51 3.02
N PRO A 89 8.52 -0.56 4.03
CA PRO A 89 8.52 0.40 5.13
C PRO A 89 8.56 1.86 4.70
N LEU A 90 9.46 2.23 3.78
CA LEU A 90 9.53 3.61 3.29
C LEU A 90 8.30 4.00 2.45
N GLY A 91 7.73 3.06 1.69
CA GLY A 91 6.47 3.26 0.97
C GLY A 91 5.30 3.50 1.93
N THR A 92 5.24 2.74 3.04
CA THR A 92 4.26 2.95 4.12
C THR A 92 4.44 4.32 4.76
N ALA A 93 5.67 4.73 5.07
CA ALA A 93 5.97 6.05 5.64
C ALA A 93 5.56 7.21 4.70
N LEU A 94 5.70 7.02 3.38
CA LEU A 94 5.20 7.96 2.38
C LEU A 94 3.67 8.05 2.38
N LEU A 95 2.98 6.90 2.43
CA LEU A 95 1.52 6.85 2.56
C LEU A 95 1.02 7.56 3.82
N VAL A 96 1.68 7.32 4.96
CA VAL A 96 1.39 8.02 6.23
C VAL A 96 1.48 9.53 6.06
N ARG A 97 2.53 10.04 5.40
CA ARG A 97 2.69 11.47 5.13
C ARG A 97 1.55 12.02 4.30
N GLN A 98 1.14 11.32 3.23
CA GLN A 98 0.03 11.74 2.37
C GLN A 98 -1.31 11.74 3.12
N LEU A 99 -1.59 10.75 3.96
CA LEU A 99 -2.80 10.71 4.77
C LEU A 99 -2.83 11.84 5.83
N ARG A 100 -1.68 12.19 6.42
CA ARG A 100 -1.56 13.33 7.33
C ARG A 100 -1.89 14.65 6.62
N GLN A 101 -1.45 14.83 5.38
CA GLN A 101 -1.80 15.99 4.56
C GLN A 101 -3.30 16.06 4.26
N LEU A 102 -3.93 14.90 3.98
CA LEU A 102 -5.37 14.84 3.73
C LEU A 102 -6.22 14.98 5.01
N SER A 103 -5.69 14.61 6.18
CA SER A 103 -6.44 14.64 7.44
C SER A 103 -6.86 16.03 7.91
N VAL A 104 -6.23 17.09 7.37
CA VAL A 104 -6.60 18.50 7.62
C VAL A 104 -7.56 19.07 6.57
N CYS A 105 -7.84 18.29 5.52
CA CYS A 105 -8.84 18.66 4.52
C CYS A 105 -10.25 18.33 5.00
N ASP A 106 -11.26 18.91 4.34
CA ASP A 106 -12.67 18.66 4.65
C ASP A 106 -13.15 17.31 4.05
N PHE A 107 -12.59 16.23 4.60
CA PHE A 107 -13.01 14.86 4.28
C PHE A 107 -13.55 14.18 5.53
N SER A 108 -14.58 13.34 5.34
CA SER A 108 -15.07 12.47 6.42
C SER A 108 -14.01 11.45 6.83
N PRO A 109 -14.03 10.95 8.07
CA PRO A 109 -13.09 9.93 8.53
C PRO A 109 -13.08 8.67 7.66
N GLY A 110 -14.24 8.27 7.15
CA GLY A 110 -14.36 7.10 6.26
C GLY A 110 -13.69 7.33 4.90
N VAL A 111 -13.76 8.54 4.35
CA VAL A 111 -13.03 8.91 3.12
C VAL A 111 -11.52 8.90 3.37
N ILE A 112 -11.03 9.45 4.49
CA ILE A 112 -9.61 9.41 4.86
C ILE A 112 -9.11 7.96 4.98
N ALA A 113 -9.85 7.11 5.68
CA ALA A 113 -9.49 5.69 5.84
C ALA A 113 -9.44 4.95 4.49
N SER A 114 -10.43 5.17 3.63
CA SER A 114 -10.49 4.52 2.31
C SER A 114 -9.49 5.12 1.30
N ALA A 115 -9.10 6.39 1.46
CA ALA A 115 -8.06 7.02 0.66
C ALA A 115 -6.70 6.30 0.78
N ALA A 116 -6.41 5.64 1.91
CA ALA A 116 -5.18 4.85 2.07
C ALA A 116 -5.02 3.80 0.96
N ARG A 117 -6.10 3.09 0.61
CA ARG A 117 -6.09 2.10 -0.46
C ARG A 117 -5.93 2.75 -1.83
N LEU A 118 -6.62 3.84 -2.09
CA LEU A 118 -6.50 4.59 -3.34
C LEU A 118 -5.06 5.11 -3.53
N LEU A 119 -4.52 5.78 -2.52
CA LEU A 119 -3.19 6.39 -2.59
C LEU A 119 -2.07 5.35 -2.71
N SER A 120 -2.23 4.16 -2.10
CA SER A 120 -1.22 3.10 -2.24
C SER A 120 -0.98 2.74 -3.71
N HIS A 121 -1.98 2.78 -4.59
CA HIS A 121 -1.81 2.54 -6.03
C HIS A 121 -0.90 3.57 -6.73
N TYR A 122 -0.73 4.76 -6.16
CA TYR A 122 0.12 5.83 -6.67
C TYR A 122 1.49 5.88 -5.98
N ILE A 123 1.84 4.85 -5.21
CA ILE A 123 3.16 4.73 -4.58
C ILE A 123 3.97 3.69 -5.32
N TYR A 124 5.16 4.07 -5.79
CA TYR A 124 6.15 3.20 -6.38
C TYR A 124 7.24 2.96 -5.33
N ALA A 125 7.33 1.75 -4.81
CA ALA A 125 8.25 1.43 -3.71
C ALA A 125 9.17 0.26 -4.06
N GLY A 126 10.45 0.42 -3.76
CA GLY A 126 11.48 -0.55 -4.11
C GLY A 126 12.77 -0.34 -3.35
N ALA A 127 13.78 -1.11 -3.70
CA ALA A 127 15.12 -0.96 -3.16
C ALA A 127 16.22 -1.40 -4.14
N LEU A 128 17.37 -0.77 -4.02
CA LEU A 128 18.62 -1.29 -4.53
C LEU A 128 19.21 -2.22 -3.46
N LEU A 129 19.43 -3.49 -3.80
CA LEU A 129 19.90 -4.52 -2.87
C LEU A 129 21.27 -5.05 -3.27
N GLY A 130 22.16 -5.25 -2.30
CA GLY A 130 23.42 -5.96 -2.51
C GLY A 130 23.25 -7.48 -2.57
N SER A 131 22.10 -8.02 -2.17
CA SER A 131 21.77 -9.45 -2.23
C SER A 131 20.26 -9.62 -2.17
N VAL A 132 19.74 -10.61 -2.91
CA VAL A 132 18.33 -11.04 -2.88
C VAL A 132 18.16 -12.45 -2.30
N ALA A 133 19.18 -12.99 -1.65
CA ALA A 133 19.18 -14.37 -1.16
C ALA A 133 18.11 -14.64 -0.08
N LYS A 134 17.76 -13.62 0.70
CA LYS A 134 16.75 -13.68 1.79
C LYS A 134 15.50 -12.85 1.49
N LEU A 135 15.33 -12.42 0.23
CA LEU A 135 14.15 -11.68 -0.18
C LEU A 135 13.01 -12.66 -0.41
N ASP A 136 11.99 -12.62 0.46
CA ASP A 136 10.83 -13.51 0.45
C ASP A 136 9.53 -12.83 0.00
N ARG A 137 9.48 -11.49 0.09
CA ARG A 137 8.27 -10.72 -0.22
C ARG A 137 8.12 -10.35 -1.70
N VAL A 138 9.18 -10.48 -2.47
CA VAL A 138 9.17 -10.25 -3.91
C VAL A 138 9.64 -11.52 -4.61
N PRO A 139 8.93 -11.99 -5.65
CA PRO A 139 9.33 -13.18 -6.38
C PRO A 139 10.74 -13.07 -6.98
N VAL A 140 11.63 -13.99 -6.64
CA VAL A 140 13.02 -14.01 -7.11
C VAL A 140 13.28 -15.30 -7.87
N GLY A 141 13.70 -15.19 -9.14
CA GLY A 141 14.07 -16.35 -9.94
C GLY A 141 15.39 -17.00 -9.48
N LEU A 142 15.52 -18.32 -9.65
CA LEU A 142 16.71 -19.10 -9.28
C LEU A 142 18.03 -18.51 -9.79
N LYS A 143 18.05 -17.94 -11.00
CA LYS A 143 19.24 -17.28 -11.57
C LYS A 143 19.66 -16.05 -10.76
N ALA A 144 18.72 -15.27 -10.22
CA ALA A 144 19.03 -14.13 -9.40
C ALA A 144 19.56 -14.57 -8.03
N HIS A 145 18.97 -15.60 -7.42
CA HIS A 145 19.49 -16.21 -6.19
C HIS A 145 20.95 -16.69 -6.34
N ALA A 146 21.25 -17.46 -7.38
CA ALA A 146 22.63 -17.95 -7.62
C ALA A 146 23.62 -16.80 -7.83
N ARG A 147 23.20 -15.70 -8.45
CA ARG A 147 24.04 -14.51 -8.70
C ARG A 147 24.18 -13.60 -7.47
N SER A 148 23.32 -13.71 -6.48
CA SER A 148 23.41 -12.97 -5.20
C SER A 148 24.67 -13.30 -4.39
N TRP A 149 25.35 -14.37 -4.70
CA TRP A 149 26.58 -14.78 -4.00
C TRP A 149 27.80 -14.01 -4.47
N SER A 150 27.69 -13.26 -5.56
CA SER A 150 28.77 -12.38 -6.01
C SER A 150 28.80 -11.11 -5.14
N PRO A 151 29.96 -10.75 -4.54
CA PRO A 151 30.06 -9.61 -3.61
C PRO A 151 29.79 -8.25 -4.26
N SER A 152 29.91 -8.16 -5.58
CA SER A 152 29.66 -6.94 -6.37
C SER A 152 28.29 -6.90 -7.05
N ALA A 153 27.43 -7.92 -6.84
CA ALA A 153 26.12 -7.93 -7.43
C ALA A 153 25.21 -6.88 -6.79
N GLN A 154 24.48 -6.13 -7.63
CA GLN A 154 23.44 -5.22 -7.21
C GLN A 154 22.16 -5.53 -7.98
N PHE A 155 21.02 -5.40 -7.29
CA PHE A 155 19.71 -5.70 -7.81
C PHE A 155 18.78 -4.53 -7.53
N ALA A 156 18.23 -3.93 -8.57
CA ALA A 156 17.12 -3.00 -8.43
C ALA A 156 15.83 -3.81 -8.35
N VAL A 157 15.11 -3.67 -7.26
CA VAL A 157 13.87 -4.39 -6.97
C VAL A 157 12.75 -3.38 -6.78
N LEU A 158 11.70 -3.47 -7.58
CA LEU A 158 10.43 -2.80 -7.34
C LEU A 158 9.50 -3.80 -6.66
N ALA A 159 8.93 -3.45 -5.52
CA ALA A 159 7.96 -4.29 -4.83
C ALA A 159 6.52 -3.88 -5.14
N HIS A 160 6.29 -2.59 -5.35
CA HIS A 160 4.98 -2.00 -5.60
C HIS A 160 5.06 -0.89 -6.67
N PRO A 161 4.10 -0.75 -7.61
CA PRO A 161 2.79 -1.43 -7.68
C PRO A 161 2.84 -2.86 -8.20
N ALA A 162 3.87 -3.22 -8.96
CA ALA A 162 4.05 -4.57 -9.48
C ALA A 162 5.47 -5.07 -9.21
N PRO A 163 5.65 -6.28 -8.69
CA PRO A 163 6.95 -6.84 -8.42
C PRO A 163 7.81 -6.91 -9.69
N HIS A 164 9.00 -6.31 -9.65
CA HIS A 164 9.97 -6.35 -10.74
C HIS A 164 11.39 -6.40 -10.19
N LEU A 165 12.25 -7.22 -10.78
CA LEU A 165 13.63 -7.40 -10.37
C LEU A 165 14.56 -7.31 -11.55
N VAL A 166 15.55 -6.41 -11.45
CA VAL A 166 16.58 -6.19 -12.46
C VAL A 166 17.95 -6.32 -11.80
N ARG A 167 18.87 -7.05 -12.45
CA ARG A 167 20.26 -7.05 -12.02
C ARG A 167 20.99 -5.88 -12.69
N LEU A 168 21.64 -5.05 -11.89
CA LEU A 168 22.52 -4.01 -12.41
C LEU A 168 23.87 -4.65 -12.80
N GLY A 169 24.36 -4.32 -14.00
CA GLY A 169 25.67 -4.83 -14.49
C GLY A 169 26.79 -4.29 -13.62
N GLY A 170 27.75 -5.15 -13.22
CA GLY A 170 28.91 -4.78 -12.45
C GLY A 170 29.94 -3.95 -13.23
N SER A 171 29.57 -2.74 -13.70
CA SER A 171 30.50 -1.71 -14.16
C SER A 171 29.78 -0.38 -14.45
N ALA A 172 29.04 0.13 -13.48
CA ALA A 172 28.66 1.55 -13.47
C ALA A 172 29.65 2.36 -12.57
N GLY A 173 30.92 2.04 -12.69
CA GLY A 173 32.02 2.84 -12.18
C GLY A 173 32.69 3.55 -13.34
N SER A 174 32.46 4.88 -13.48
CA SER A 174 33.27 5.78 -14.29
C SER A 174 33.33 5.50 -15.81
N ARG A 175 32.37 5.99 -16.58
CA ARG A 175 32.62 6.37 -17.97
C ARG A 175 32.96 7.86 -18.04
N THR A 176 34.20 8.19 -17.70
CA THR A 176 34.84 9.38 -18.24
C THR A 176 34.94 9.18 -19.76
N ALA A 177 34.33 10.09 -20.48
CA ALA A 177 34.41 10.15 -21.94
C ALA A 177 35.88 10.22 -22.38
N ARG A 178 36.35 9.23 -23.12
CA ARG A 178 37.47 9.33 -24.03
C ARG A 178 37.05 8.72 -25.36
N GLY A 179 36.83 9.61 -26.33
CA GLY A 179 36.59 9.19 -27.69
C GLY A 179 37.84 8.59 -28.32
N THR A 180 37.62 7.53 -29.10
CA THR A 180 38.47 7.16 -30.22
C THR A 180 37.64 6.45 -31.28
N HIS A 181 37.75 6.96 -32.51
CA HIS A 181 37.21 6.40 -33.73
C HIS A 181 37.68 4.94 -34.00
N GLY A 182 36.80 4.10 -34.47
CA GLY A 182 37.16 2.77 -35.02
C GLY A 182 35.97 2.10 -35.70
N SER A 183 36.07 1.96 -37.01
CA SER A 183 35.06 1.45 -37.94
C SER A 183 34.62 -0.02 -37.72
N PRO A 184 33.49 -0.45 -38.34
CA PRO A 184 32.79 -1.67 -38.02
C PRO A 184 33.33 -2.85 -38.83
N ARG A 185 33.46 -4.01 -38.19
CA ARG A 185 33.54 -5.32 -38.92
C ARG A 185 32.51 -6.28 -38.31
N SER A 186 31.58 -6.62 -39.15
CA SER A 186 30.62 -7.69 -39.01
C SER A 186 31.24 -9.04 -38.81
N ARG A 187 30.79 -9.84 -37.83
CA ARG A 187 30.66 -11.27 -37.91
C ARG A 187 29.67 -11.80 -36.87
N GLY A 188 28.66 -12.50 -37.37
CA GLY A 188 27.61 -13.08 -36.51
C GLY A 188 28.11 -14.23 -35.66
N SER A 189 27.54 -14.32 -34.49
CA SER A 189 27.35 -15.57 -33.77
C SER A 189 26.06 -15.42 -32.97
N HIS A 190 25.14 -16.37 -33.15
CA HIS A 190 23.98 -16.55 -32.32
C HIS A 190 24.42 -16.88 -30.89
N GLY A 191 24.54 -15.85 -30.07
CA GLY A 191 24.68 -15.93 -28.62
C GLY A 191 23.47 -15.25 -28.07
N SER A 192 22.70 -15.93 -27.20
CA SER A 192 21.59 -15.39 -26.45
C SER A 192 21.99 -14.04 -25.85
N GLN A 193 21.50 -12.97 -26.45
CA GLN A 193 21.59 -11.62 -25.91
C GLN A 193 20.95 -11.67 -24.53
N GLY A 194 21.79 -11.52 -23.48
CA GLY A 194 21.30 -11.10 -22.20
C GLY A 194 20.58 -9.78 -22.44
N ALA A 195 19.27 -9.76 -22.26
CA ALA A 195 18.50 -8.54 -22.28
C ALA A 195 19.21 -7.57 -21.33
N ASP A 196 19.69 -6.44 -21.84
CA ASP A 196 20.01 -5.27 -21.03
C ASP A 196 18.74 -5.00 -20.25
N ALA A 197 18.78 -5.32 -18.94
CA ALA A 197 17.60 -5.32 -18.13
C ALA A 197 17.13 -3.88 -18.00
N ALA A 198 16.04 -3.56 -18.68
CA ALA A 198 15.44 -2.23 -18.61
C ALA A 198 15.13 -1.89 -17.14
N LEU A 199 15.42 -0.65 -16.73
CA LEU A 199 15.02 -0.15 -15.43
C LEU A 199 13.51 -0.38 -15.22
N PRO A 200 13.06 -0.60 -13.98
CA PRO A 200 11.64 -0.72 -13.71
C PRO A 200 10.90 0.53 -14.23
N ALA A 201 9.75 0.32 -14.86
CA ALA A 201 8.91 1.40 -15.34
C ALA A 201 8.54 2.33 -14.19
N GLY A 202 8.73 3.62 -14.38
CA GLY A 202 8.41 4.65 -13.40
C GLY A 202 6.95 5.10 -13.46
N PRO A 203 6.55 5.97 -12.50
CA PRO A 203 5.24 6.59 -12.52
C PRO A 203 5.08 7.52 -13.74
N GLU A 204 3.88 7.51 -14.35
CA GLU A 204 3.52 8.37 -15.48
C GLU A 204 2.94 9.74 -15.04
N PHE A 205 3.05 10.06 -13.75
CA PHE A 205 2.55 11.28 -13.13
C PHE A 205 3.65 11.99 -12.34
N ALA A 206 3.45 13.26 -12.03
CA ALA A 206 4.41 14.06 -11.27
C ALA A 206 4.65 13.47 -9.87
N THR A 207 5.90 13.13 -9.56
CA THR A 207 6.29 12.49 -8.30
C THR A 207 7.52 13.14 -7.68
N HIS A 208 7.62 13.00 -6.35
CA HIS A 208 8.89 13.10 -5.64
C HIS A 208 9.37 11.71 -5.24
N LEU A 209 10.68 11.51 -5.33
CA LEU A 209 11.35 10.32 -4.89
C LEU A 209 11.96 10.56 -3.51
N THR A 210 11.57 9.77 -2.54
CA THR A 210 12.24 9.68 -1.24
C THR A 210 13.07 8.41 -1.20
N PHE A 211 14.28 8.46 -0.61
CA PHE A 211 15.11 7.29 -0.45
C PHE A 211 15.79 7.30 0.92
N ALA A 212 16.25 6.12 1.34
CA ALA A 212 16.89 5.90 2.63
C ALA A 212 18.03 4.89 2.47
N ARG A 213 19.21 5.21 3.01
CA ARG A 213 20.41 4.38 2.88
C ARG A 213 20.56 3.46 4.08
N GLY A 214 20.77 2.16 3.81
CA GLY A 214 21.32 1.21 4.77
C GLY A 214 22.85 1.14 4.63
N GLN A 215 23.38 -0.07 4.70
CA GLN A 215 24.85 -0.29 4.60
C GLN A 215 25.37 -0.32 3.16
N LEU A 216 24.53 -0.12 2.14
CA LEU A 216 24.93 -0.07 0.74
C LEU A 216 25.29 1.37 0.37
N ALA A 217 26.59 1.63 0.13
CA ALA A 217 27.03 2.90 -0.40
C ALA A 217 26.80 2.94 -1.92
N SER A 218 25.70 3.57 -2.35
CA SER A 218 25.36 3.72 -3.76
C SER A 218 24.55 4.97 -3.98
N ASP A 219 24.87 5.74 -5.01
CA ASP A 219 24.13 6.92 -5.47
C ASP A 219 23.15 6.59 -6.60
N TRP A 220 23.02 5.31 -6.97
CA TRP A 220 22.24 4.85 -8.10
C TRP A 220 20.79 5.38 -8.09
N VAL A 221 20.14 5.46 -6.93
CA VAL A 221 18.76 5.96 -6.81
C VAL A 221 18.68 7.42 -7.24
N ALA A 222 19.61 8.27 -6.81
CA ALA A 222 19.61 9.68 -7.13
C ALA A 222 20.20 9.97 -8.51
N ALA A 223 21.23 9.21 -8.92
CA ALA A 223 21.99 9.49 -10.14
C ALA A 223 21.41 8.83 -11.41
N GLU A 224 20.74 7.68 -11.27
CA GLU A 224 20.24 6.91 -12.41
C GLU A 224 18.71 6.73 -12.37
N LEU A 225 18.14 6.27 -11.24
CA LEU A 225 16.72 6.01 -11.15
C LEU A 225 15.89 7.30 -11.21
N ALA A 226 16.25 8.33 -10.44
CA ALA A 226 15.51 9.58 -10.39
C ALA A 226 15.43 10.29 -11.75
N PRO A 227 16.52 10.43 -12.53
CA PRO A 227 16.45 10.96 -13.89
C PRO A 227 15.64 10.07 -14.85
N ALA A 228 15.78 8.73 -14.75
CA ALA A 228 15.03 7.80 -15.59
C ALA A 228 13.51 7.89 -15.35
N TRP A 229 13.09 8.13 -14.12
CA TRP A 229 11.69 8.31 -13.74
C TRP A 229 11.21 9.76 -13.87
N GLN A 230 12.09 10.70 -14.26
CA GLN A 230 11.77 12.12 -14.43
C GLN A 230 11.08 12.74 -13.21
N VAL A 231 11.53 12.34 -12.00
CA VAL A 231 10.94 12.85 -10.76
C VAL A 231 11.22 14.33 -10.56
N GLN A 232 10.26 15.05 -9.97
CA GLN A 232 10.36 16.50 -9.74
C GLN A 232 11.32 16.88 -8.60
N GLY A 233 11.59 15.94 -7.70
CA GLY A 233 12.47 16.15 -6.56
C GLY A 233 12.92 14.85 -5.94
N VAL A 234 14.06 14.92 -5.26
CA VAL A 234 14.66 13.78 -4.55
C VAL A 234 14.95 14.19 -3.11
N MET A 235 14.59 13.35 -2.15
CA MET A 235 14.82 13.61 -0.73
C MET A 235 15.39 12.36 -0.06
N GLU A 236 16.48 12.52 0.69
CA GLU A 236 17.00 11.47 1.55
C GLU A 236 16.37 11.56 2.94
N ASN A 237 15.98 10.42 3.50
CA ASN A 237 15.39 10.28 4.82
C ASN A 237 16.14 9.18 5.61
N PRO A 238 16.00 9.14 6.95
CA PRO A 238 16.45 8.00 7.73
C PRO A 238 15.79 6.70 7.25
N LEU A 239 16.56 5.59 7.29
CA LEU A 239 16.03 4.28 6.94
C LEU A 239 15.10 3.79 8.05
N PRO A 240 13.86 3.39 7.75
CA PRO A 240 12.98 2.75 8.73
C PRO A 240 13.63 1.50 9.32
N ALA A 241 13.51 1.29 10.63
CA ALA A 241 14.16 0.19 11.35
C ALA A 241 13.79 -1.20 10.81
N ASP A 242 12.56 -1.35 10.32
CA ASP A 242 12.05 -2.62 9.76
C ASP A 242 12.54 -2.90 8.34
N SER A 243 13.11 -1.92 7.63
CA SER A 243 13.52 -2.06 6.22
C SER A 243 14.51 -3.20 5.99
N PRO A 244 15.58 -3.36 6.82
CA PRO A 244 16.50 -4.46 6.62
C PRO A 244 15.87 -5.85 6.79
N ALA A 245 14.92 -5.99 7.70
CA ALA A 245 14.18 -7.23 7.90
C ALA A 245 13.22 -7.49 6.73
N TRP A 246 12.51 -6.45 6.27
CA TRP A 246 11.58 -6.52 5.15
C TRP A 246 12.29 -6.92 3.84
N TRP A 247 13.47 -6.35 3.56
CA TRP A 247 14.27 -6.59 2.35
C TRP A 247 15.24 -7.78 2.47
N GLY A 248 15.35 -8.40 3.64
CA GLY A 248 16.22 -9.53 3.92
C GLY A 248 17.74 -9.20 3.87
N THR A 249 18.13 -7.92 3.92
CA THR A 249 19.54 -7.50 3.88
C THR A 249 19.74 -6.12 4.51
N GLN A 250 20.90 -5.91 5.15
CA GLN A 250 21.36 -4.59 5.60
C GLN A 250 21.97 -3.74 4.46
N LYS A 251 22.45 -4.42 3.37
CA LYS A 251 23.06 -3.75 2.21
C LYS A 251 21.98 -3.35 1.23
N LEU A 252 21.33 -2.22 1.52
CA LEU A 252 20.23 -1.71 0.71
C LEU A 252 20.25 -0.18 0.62
N VAL A 253 19.59 0.35 -0.41
CA VAL A 253 19.08 1.71 -0.48
C VAL A 253 17.61 1.58 -0.83
N GLU A 254 16.72 1.83 0.13
CA GLU A 254 15.27 1.79 -0.10
C GLU A 254 14.80 3.08 -0.74
N PHE A 255 13.79 3.01 -1.61
CA PHE A 255 13.19 4.18 -2.25
C PHE A 255 11.68 4.06 -2.37
N ALA A 256 11.00 5.21 -2.35
CA ALA A 256 9.57 5.31 -2.62
C ALA A 256 9.29 6.61 -3.38
N ALA A 257 8.47 6.54 -4.42
CA ALA A 257 8.00 7.68 -5.17
C ALA A 257 6.48 7.81 -5.06
N GLY A 258 5.97 9.02 -4.94
CA GLY A 258 4.55 9.29 -4.88
C GLY A 258 4.22 10.76 -5.13
N ILE A 259 2.95 11.09 -5.18
CA ILE A 259 2.43 12.44 -5.43
C ILE A 259 2.87 13.37 -4.29
N PRO A 260 3.58 14.48 -4.58
CA PRO A 260 4.09 15.38 -3.55
C PRO A 260 3.11 16.50 -3.16
N ASP A 261 2.24 16.91 -4.10
CA ASP A 261 1.38 18.09 -3.94
C ASP A 261 0.08 17.73 -3.20
N PRO A 262 -0.19 18.32 -2.02
CA PRO A 262 -1.43 18.10 -1.28
C PRO A 262 -2.70 18.45 -2.06
N ASN A 263 -2.64 19.43 -2.97
CA ASN A 263 -3.79 19.81 -3.79
C ASN A 263 -4.12 18.71 -4.82
N VAL A 264 -3.09 18.08 -5.39
CA VAL A 264 -3.28 16.94 -6.31
C VAL A 264 -3.84 15.74 -5.53
N LEU A 265 -3.34 15.46 -4.32
CA LEU A 265 -3.90 14.41 -3.44
C LEU A 265 -5.37 14.70 -3.11
N TYR A 266 -5.69 15.95 -2.76
CA TYR A 266 -7.06 16.37 -2.50
C TYR A 266 -7.96 16.15 -3.71
N GLN A 267 -7.55 16.64 -4.89
CA GLN A 267 -8.32 16.50 -6.12
C GLN A 267 -8.53 15.03 -6.51
N LEU A 268 -7.49 14.20 -6.35
CA LEU A 268 -7.58 12.77 -6.62
C LEU A 268 -8.64 12.11 -5.75
N VAL A 269 -8.63 12.35 -4.44
CA VAL A 269 -9.61 11.78 -3.51
C VAL A 269 -11.00 12.39 -3.72
N ALA A 270 -11.10 13.69 -3.99
CA ALA A 270 -12.36 14.39 -4.22
C ALA A 270 -13.06 13.96 -5.53
N SER A 271 -12.30 13.51 -6.53
CA SER A 271 -12.84 13.07 -7.82
C SER A 271 -13.50 11.69 -7.80
N VAL A 272 -13.23 10.89 -6.76
CA VAL A 272 -13.79 9.54 -6.66
C VAL A 272 -15.22 9.60 -6.11
N ARG A 273 -16.09 8.77 -6.67
CA ARG A 273 -17.47 8.63 -6.19
C ARG A 273 -17.47 8.20 -4.73
N ARG A 274 -18.30 8.84 -3.94
CA ARG A 274 -18.53 8.57 -2.54
C ARG A 274 -19.84 7.83 -2.34
N ASP A 275 -19.81 6.90 -1.43
CA ASP A 275 -21.00 6.14 -1.01
C ASP A 275 -21.03 6.09 0.53
N GLU A 276 -22.22 5.93 1.09
CA GLU A 276 -22.40 5.81 2.54
C GLU A 276 -22.36 4.34 2.96
N CYS A 277 -21.63 4.04 4.03
CA CYS A 277 -21.58 2.71 4.61
C CYS A 277 -22.93 2.35 5.23
N ARG A 278 -23.55 1.27 4.79
CA ARG A 278 -24.85 0.79 5.30
C ARG A 278 -24.84 0.36 6.75
N TRP A 279 -23.65 0.10 7.32
CA TRP A 279 -23.48 -0.38 8.68
C TRP A 279 -23.20 0.75 9.69
N CYS A 280 -22.19 1.57 9.45
CA CYS A 280 -21.78 2.62 10.38
C CYS A 280 -22.11 4.04 9.91
N GLY A 281 -22.73 4.22 8.74
CA GLY A 281 -23.14 5.54 8.22
C GLY A 281 -22.01 6.46 7.75
N LEU A 282 -20.75 6.03 7.82
CA LEU A 282 -19.63 6.85 7.36
C LEU A 282 -19.59 6.92 5.83
N GLU A 283 -19.40 8.12 5.31
CA GLU A 283 -19.08 8.32 3.90
C GLU A 283 -17.69 7.76 3.59
N LEU A 284 -17.54 7.07 2.49
CA LEU A 284 -16.29 6.45 2.06
C LEU A 284 -16.16 6.40 0.52
N ILE A 285 -14.97 6.07 0.03
CA ILE A 285 -14.69 5.77 -1.36
C ILE A 285 -14.28 4.29 -1.51
N GLY A 286 -14.61 3.68 -2.67
CA GLY A 286 -14.30 2.28 -2.93
C GLY A 286 -15.39 1.32 -2.51
N ASP A 287 -15.04 0.07 -2.22
CA ASP A 287 -15.96 -1.06 -2.08
C ASP A 287 -16.15 -1.57 -0.65
N ARG A 288 -15.36 -1.08 0.31
CA ARG A 288 -15.33 -1.56 1.71
C ARG A 288 -15.03 -0.44 2.69
N CYS A 289 -15.77 -0.41 3.79
CA CYS A 289 -15.53 0.54 4.88
C CYS A 289 -14.25 0.20 5.64
N GLY A 290 -13.36 1.20 5.86
CA GLY A 290 -12.14 1.03 6.64
C GLY A 290 -12.38 0.86 8.16
N PHE A 291 -13.53 1.31 8.66
CA PHE A 291 -13.87 1.25 10.08
C PHE A 291 -14.56 -0.07 10.49
N CYS A 292 -15.65 -0.44 9.83
CA CYS A 292 -16.41 -1.64 10.18
C CYS A 292 -16.13 -2.84 9.27
N SER A 293 -15.31 -2.66 8.22
CA SER A 293 -14.99 -3.68 7.21
C SER A 293 -16.18 -4.19 6.39
N ALA A 294 -17.36 -3.56 6.52
CA ALA A 294 -18.53 -3.94 5.74
C ALA A 294 -18.33 -3.63 4.24
N PRO A 295 -18.69 -4.56 3.34
CA PRO A 295 -18.70 -4.28 1.91
C PRO A 295 -19.87 -3.35 1.55
N LEU A 296 -19.68 -2.47 0.57
CA LEU A 296 -20.74 -1.62 0.04
C LEU A 296 -21.76 -2.41 -0.78
N THR A 297 -21.29 -3.35 -1.57
CA THR A 297 -22.15 -4.28 -2.30
C THR A 297 -22.54 -5.45 -1.40
N ALA A 298 -23.86 -5.73 -1.32
CA ALA A 298 -24.31 -6.94 -0.64
C ALA A 298 -23.63 -8.17 -1.30
N PRO A 299 -23.11 -9.14 -0.52
CA PRO A 299 -22.60 -10.36 -1.10
C PRO A 299 -23.71 -11.01 -1.96
N PRO A 300 -23.36 -11.63 -3.10
CA PRO A 300 -24.33 -12.35 -3.90
C PRO A 300 -25.05 -13.35 -2.98
N PRO A 301 -26.39 -13.55 -3.13
CA PRO A 301 -27.12 -14.47 -2.30
C PRO A 301 -26.44 -15.84 -2.36
N SER A 302 -26.15 -16.43 -1.19
CA SER A 302 -25.56 -17.75 -1.13
C SER A 302 -26.42 -18.74 -1.93
N ALA A 303 -25.81 -19.76 -2.53
CA ALA A 303 -26.54 -20.75 -3.34
C ALA A 303 -27.72 -21.38 -2.57
N GLU A 304 -27.64 -21.47 -1.24
CA GLU A 304 -28.72 -21.88 -0.37
C GLU A 304 -29.91 -20.90 -0.30
N ALA A 305 -29.65 -19.59 -0.31
CA ALA A 305 -30.69 -18.56 -0.33
C ALA A 305 -31.37 -18.48 -1.71
N ALA A 306 -30.65 -18.78 -2.79
CA ALA A 306 -31.21 -18.87 -4.15
C ALA A 306 -32.11 -20.10 -4.30
N THR A 307 -31.74 -21.25 -3.70
CA THR A 307 -32.57 -22.46 -3.68
C THR A 307 -33.81 -22.33 -2.78
N ALA A 308 -33.73 -21.58 -1.69
CA ALA A 308 -34.91 -21.29 -0.85
C ALA A 308 -35.94 -20.42 -1.58
N ARG A 309 -35.51 -19.39 -2.31
CA ARG A 309 -36.39 -18.53 -3.11
C ARG A 309 -37.07 -19.29 -4.28
N SER A 310 -36.34 -20.19 -4.92
CA SER A 310 -36.90 -21.03 -5.98
C SER A 310 -37.89 -22.09 -5.47
N ARG A 311 -37.81 -22.52 -4.23
CA ARG A 311 -38.77 -23.43 -3.57
C ARG A 311 -40.07 -22.72 -3.20
N THR A 312 -40.00 -21.48 -2.68
CA THR A 312 -41.21 -20.71 -2.36
C THR A 312 -42.00 -20.29 -3.61
N ASP A 313 -41.33 -20.00 -4.72
CA ASP A 313 -41.97 -19.64 -5.98
C ASP A 313 -42.62 -20.85 -6.68
N ARG A 314 -42.15 -22.09 -6.40
CA ARG A 314 -42.74 -23.34 -6.89
C ARG A 314 -43.98 -23.76 -6.12
N THR A 315 -44.08 -23.46 -4.84
CA THR A 315 -45.25 -23.81 -4.00
C THR A 315 -46.43 -22.87 -4.29
N ASP A 316 -46.20 -21.65 -4.71
CA ASP A 316 -47.26 -20.66 -5.01
C ASP A 316 -47.91 -20.88 -6.39
N ARG A 317 -47.23 -21.60 -7.31
CA ARG A 317 -47.78 -21.96 -8.62
C ARG A 317 -48.68 -23.20 -8.61
N SER A 318 -48.66 -24.02 -7.54
CA SER A 318 -49.50 -25.24 -7.45
C SER A 318 -50.89 -25.00 -6.82
N ALA A 319 -51.20 -23.78 -6.36
CA ALA A 319 -52.46 -23.42 -5.71
C ALA A 319 -53.41 -22.63 -6.60
N ARG A 320 -53.47 -22.92 -7.90
CA ARG A 320 -54.51 -22.30 -8.79
C ARG A 320 -55.70 -23.24 -8.86
N PRO A 321 -56.90 -22.89 -8.37
CA PRO A 321 -58.09 -23.74 -8.47
C PRO A 321 -58.60 -23.82 -9.90
N GLU A 322 -58.88 -25.04 -10.37
CA GLU A 322 -59.55 -25.32 -11.63
C GLU A 322 -60.93 -24.67 -11.66
N ARG A 323 -61.16 -23.75 -12.60
CA ARG A 323 -62.52 -23.23 -12.92
C ARG A 323 -63.28 -24.30 -13.65
N LYS A 324 -64.31 -24.88 -12.99
CA LYS A 324 -65.30 -25.77 -13.53
C LYS A 324 -66.18 -24.98 -14.55
N ILE A 325 -66.13 -25.36 -15.82
CA ILE A 325 -66.98 -24.82 -16.85
C ILE A 325 -68.29 -25.62 -16.84
N GLU A 326 -69.37 -25.06 -16.31
CA GLU A 326 -70.70 -25.59 -16.49
C GLU A 326 -71.24 -25.20 -17.89
N ARG A 327 -71.49 -26.20 -18.75
CA ARG A 327 -72.18 -26.04 -19.99
C ARG A 327 -73.67 -25.98 -19.68
N ARG A 328 -74.28 -24.81 -19.89
CA ARG A 328 -75.74 -24.66 -20.02
C ARG A 328 -76.18 -25.09 -21.41
N THR A 329 -76.88 -26.20 -21.53
CA THR A 329 -77.70 -26.56 -22.72
C THR A 329 -78.96 -25.75 -22.78
N ALA A 330 -79.26 -25.21 -23.95
CA ALA A 330 -80.46 -24.43 -24.29
C ALA A 330 -81.66 -25.37 -24.48
N ARG A 331 -82.80 -24.84 -24.11
CA ARG A 331 -84.07 -24.99 -24.81
C ARG A 331 -84.70 -23.62 -24.96
#